data_94f8486cd6ee9ab1d4ed5e69f5628049
#
_entry.id   94f8486cd6ee9ab1d4ed5e69f5628049
#
_cell.length_a   1.000
_cell.length_b   1.000
_cell.length_c   1.000
_cell.angle_alpha   90.00
_cell.angle_beta   90.00
_cell.angle_gamma   90.00
#
_symmetry.space_group_name_H-M   'P 1'
#
loop_
_entity.id
_entity.type
_entity.pdbx_description
1 polymer ?
#
loop_
_entity_poly.entity_id
_entity_poly.type
_entity_poly.pdbx_seq_one_letter_code
_entity_poly.pdbx_strand_id
1 'polypeptide(L)'
;MRNFVITTDNTADLPYDYYKKNQIEYLFLSYTMDGKNYQKNAEMDPGEFYRKMRQGSMPTTSQANVEETMETWRPLLDEGNDILHLAFSSGLSGSCNSARIAANELKESYPDRKITVVDSLCASLGEGLFVDYAVEMKKAGKDMEEIAGWLEEHKLNFCHVFTVDDLNHLYRGGRVSKAAAVLGTMINIKPVLHVDNEGHLIPLGKVRGRKKSLIKL
;
A
#
# COMPACT_ATOMS: atom_id res chain seq x y z
N MET A 1 15.79 24.98 -0.15
CA MET A 1 15.17 23.63 -0.26
C MET A 1 13.81 23.83 -0.90
N ARG A 2 13.46 23.08 -1.94
CA ARG A 2 12.11 23.16 -2.53
C ARG A 2 11.10 22.51 -1.58
N ASN A 3 9.90 23.09 -1.51
CA ASN A 3 8.82 22.46 -0.77
C ASN A 3 8.38 21.17 -1.47
N PHE A 4 8.15 20.10 -0.72
CA PHE A 4 7.59 18.87 -1.25
C PHE A 4 6.60 18.26 -0.28
N VAL A 5 5.69 17.47 -0.83
CA VAL A 5 4.73 16.68 -0.05
C VAL A 5 5.03 15.19 -0.22
N ILE A 6 4.80 14.43 0.84
CA ILE A 6 4.83 12.97 0.78
C ILE A 6 3.41 12.50 0.47
N THR A 7 3.27 11.62 -0.50
CA THR A 7 2.01 10.93 -0.82
C THR A 7 2.23 9.43 -0.79
N THR A 8 1.17 8.65 -0.59
CA THR A 8 1.22 7.19 -0.58
C THR A 8 -0.09 6.60 -1.08
N ASP A 9 -0.32 5.32 -0.87
CA ASP A 9 -1.59 4.63 -1.12
C ASP A 9 -2.33 4.37 0.21
N ASN A 10 -3.65 4.23 0.18
CA ASN A 10 -4.41 3.86 1.39
C ASN A 10 -4.07 2.46 1.91
N THR A 11 -3.34 1.68 1.14
CA THR A 11 -2.82 0.36 1.51
C THR A 11 -1.70 0.38 2.54
N ALA A 12 -1.16 1.56 2.89
CA ALA A 12 -0.21 1.74 3.98
C ALA A 12 -0.83 1.44 5.36
N ASP A 13 -2.16 1.36 5.46
CA ASP A 13 -2.92 1.02 6.67
C ASP A 13 -2.58 1.88 7.90
N LEU A 14 -2.08 3.10 7.66
CA LEU A 14 -1.79 4.05 8.72
C LEU A 14 -3.09 4.64 9.30
N PRO A 15 -3.13 4.99 10.59
CA PRO A 15 -4.28 5.66 11.19
C PRO A 15 -4.61 6.98 10.46
N TYR A 16 -5.90 7.28 10.29
CA TYR A 16 -6.32 8.51 9.61
C TYR A 16 -5.69 9.77 10.22
N ASP A 17 -5.59 9.84 11.55
CA ASP A 17 -4.96 10.96 12.26
C ASP A 17 -3.47 11.11 11.94
N TYR A 18 -2.79 10.01 11.56
CA TYR A 18 -1.39 10.03 11.14
C TYR A 18 -1.23 10.78 9.81
N TYR A 19 -2.07 10.45 8.81
CA TYR A 19 -2.07 11.15 7.53
C TYR A 19 -2.32 12.64 7.71
N LYS A 20 -3.36 13.00 8.45
CA LYS A 20 -3.73 14.38 8.72
C LYS A 20 -2.63 15.16 9.45
N LYS A 21 -2.07 14.58 10.53
CA LYS A 21 -1.01 15.21 11.33
C LYS A 21 0.25 15.51 10.52
N ASN A 22 0.60 14.63 9.59
CA ASN A 22 1.82 14.72 8.79
C ASN A 22 1.58 15.30 7.39
N GLN A 23 0.36 15.74 7.08
CA GLN A 23 -0.03 16.33 5.79
C GLN A 23 0.31 15.39 4.62
N ILE A 24 -0.06 14.13 4.76
CA ILE A 24 0.14 13.09 3.75
C ILE A 24 -1.16 12.91 2.99
N GLU A 25 -1.13 13.12 1.68
CA GLU A 25 -2.22 12.73 0.79
C GLU A 25 -2.02 11.29 0.33
N TYR A 26 -3.12 10.58 0.08
CA TYR A 26 -3.04 9.19 -0.35
C TYR A 26 -4.01 8.90 -1.50
N LEU A 27 -3.54 8.04 -2.39
CA LEU A 27 -4.37 7.47 -3.44
C LEU A 27 -5.25 6.37 -2.85
N PHE A 28 -6.50 6.32 -3.28
CA PHE A 28 -7.45 5.35 -2.77
C PHE A 28 -7.61 4.18 -3.75
N LEU A 29 -7.16 2.99 -3.33
CA LEU A 29 -7.48 1.75 -4.03
C LEU A 29 -8.93 1.38 -3.70
N SER A 30 -9.81 1.55 -4.67
CA SER A 30 -11.23 1.29 -4.50
C SER A 30 -11.55 -0.21 -4.37
N TYR A 31 -12.71 -0.53 -3.84
CA TYR A 31 -13.19 -1.91 -3.81
C TYR A 31 -14.70 -1.99 -4.08
N THR A 32 -15.10 -3.10 -4.69
CA THR A 32 -16.51 -3.43 -4.90
C THR A 32 -16.91 -4.57 -3.98
N MET A 33 -18.00 -4.40 -3.23
CA MET A 33 -18.58 -5.42 -2.35
C MET A 33 -20.10 -5.42 -2.50
N ASP A 34 -20.68 -6.59 -2.69
CA ASP A 34 -22.15 -6.77 -2.83
C ASP A 34 -22.75 -5.85 -3.91
N GLY A 35 -22.05 -5.62 -5.02
CA GLY A 35 -22.49 -4.77 -6.13
C GLY A 35 -22.32 -3.27 -5.91
N LYS A 36 -21.87 -2.83 -4.74
CA LYS A 36 -21.57 -1.42 -4.45
C LYS A 36 -20.07 -1.15 -4.55
N ASN A 37 -19.70 -0.06 -5.25
CA ASN A 37 -18.32 0.41 -5.33
C ASN A 37 -18.07 1.43 -4.20
N TYR A 38 -16.92 1.30 -3.54
CA TYR A 38 -16.44 2.16 -2.45
C TYR A 38 -15.14 2.83 -2.92
N GLN A 39 -15.16 4.14 -3.02
CA GLN A 39 -14.08 4.94 -3.62
C GLN A 39 -13.38 5.88 -2.64
N LYS A 40 -13.88 5.96 -1.40
CA LYS A 40 -13.31 6.84 -0.37
C LYS A 40 -13.22 6.12 0.96
N ASN A 41 -12.26 6.55 1.78
CA ASN A 41 -12.21 6.14 3.18
C ASN A 41 -13.52 6.53 3.91
N ALA A 42 -13.84 5.74 4.92
CA ALA A 42 -15.02 5.92 5.78
C ALA A 42 -16.39 5.71 5.12
N GLU A 43 -16.48 5.26 3.87
CA GLU A 43 -17.77 4.84 3.30
C GLU A 43 -18.33 3.55 3.92
N MET A 44 -17.44 2.74 4.53
CA MET A 44 -17.82 1.57 5.33
C MET A 44 -16.88 1.46 6.53
N ASP A 45 -17.44 1.19 7.70
CA ASP A 45 -16.66 0.87 8.89
C ASP A 45 -15.87 -0.43 8.71
N PRO A 46 -14.57 -0.47 9.08
CA PRO A 46 -13.75 -1.66 8.93
C PRO A 46 -14.31 -2.91 9.63
N GLY A 47 -14.93 -2.73 10.80
CA GLY A 47 -15.59 -3.82 11.52
C GLY A 47 -16.78 -4.38 10.74
N GLU A 48 -17.56 -3.53 10.08
CA GLU A 48 -18.65 -3.93 9.19
C GLU A 48 -18.11 -4.66 7.96
N PHE A 49 -17.06 -4.12 7.33
CA PHE A 49 -16.39 -4.74 6.18
C PHE A 49 -15.99 -6.19 6.47
N TYR A 50 -15.24 -6.42 7.54
CA TYR A 50 -14.80 -7.77 7.90
C TYR A 50 -15.95 -8.66 8.39
N ARG A 51 -16.99 -8.10 8.98
CA ARG A 51 -18.21 -8.84 9.35
C ARG A 51 -18.91 -9.39 8.11
N LYS A 52 -19.09 -8.56 7.08
CA LYS A 52 -19.67 -8.97 5.79
C LYS A 52 -18.83 -10.05 5.12
N MET A 53 -17.50 -9.91 5.09
CA MET A 53 -16.61 -10.94 4.56
C MET A 53 -16.78 -12.29 5.28
N ARG A 54 -16.92 -12.30 6.62
CA ARG A 54 -17.20 -13.52 7.39
C ARG A 54 -18.58 -14.12 7.10
N GLN A 55 -19.52 -13.31 6.63
CA GLN A 55 -20.86 -13.73 6.19
C GLN A 55 -20.89 -14.21 4.72
N GLY A 56 -19.76 -14.15 4.02
CA GLY A 56 -19.62 -14.66 2.65
C GLY A 56 -19.50 -13.59 1.57
N SER A 57 -19.56 -12.29 1.90
CA SER A 57 -19.28 -11.23 0.91
C SER A 57 -17.85 -11.35 0.39
N MET A 58 -17.69 -11.19 -0.92
CA MET A 58 -16.39 -11.32 -1.60
C MET A 58 -16.01 -9.99 -2.26
N PRO A 59 -15.28 -9.12 -1.55
CA PRO A 59 -14.81 -7.87 -2.15
C PRO A 59 -13.76 -8.13 -3.24
N THR A 60 -13.81 -7.29 -4.27
CA THR A 60 -12.75 -7.17 -5.29
C THR A 60 -12.17 -5.77 -5.25
N THR A 61 -10.87 -5.65 -5.41
CA THR A 61 -10.17 -4.35 -5.37
C THR A 61 -9.81 -3.87 -6.78
N SER A 62 -9.75 -2.56 -6.94
CA SER A 62 -9.20 -1.91 -8.12
C SER A 62 -7.99 -1.08 -7.74
N GLN A 63 -6.98 -1.04 -8.60
CA GLN A 63 -5.83 -0.15 -8.41
C GLN A 63 -6.24 1.33 -8.53
N ALA A 64 -5.48 2.24 -7.94
CA ALA A 64 -5.56 3.65 -8.29
C ALA A 64 -5.18 3.82 -9.77
N ASN A 65 -6.03 4.49 -10.54
CA ASN A 65 -5.77 4.71 -11.96
C ASN A 65 -5.01 6.01 -12.20
N VAL A 66 -4.58 6.23 -13.45
CA VAL A 66 -3.77 7.40 -13.82
C VAL A 66 -4.52 8.71 -13.58
N GLU A 67 -5.80 8.80 -13.99
CA GLU A 67 -6.59 10.03 -13.84
C GLU A 67 -6.86 10.37 -12.38
N GLU A 68 -7.27 9.40 -11.56
CA GLU A 68 -7.46 9.59 -10.10
C GLU A 68 -6.16 10.05 -9.43
N THR A 69 -5.02 9.53 -9.88
CA THR A 69 -3.70 9.96 -9.40
C THR A 69 -3.41 11.41 -9.77
N MET A 70 -3.65 11.78 -11.03
CA MET A 70 -3.46 13.15 -11.49
C MET A 70 -4.41 14.13 -10.79
N GLU A 71 -5.68 13.76 -10.61
CA GLU A 71 -6.66 14.58 -9.89
C GLU A 71 -6.22 14.84 -8.44
N THR A 72 -5.62 13.85 -7.78
CA THR A 72 -5.09 13.99 -6.41
C THR A 72 -3.85 14.89 -6.38
N TRP A 73 -2.99 14.82 -7.40
CA TRP A 73 -1.70 15.52 -7.37
C TRP A 73 -1.73 16.94 -7.93
N ARG A 74 -2.64 17.25 -8.88
CA ARG A 74 -2.76 18.61 -9.46
C ARG A 74 -2.88 19.71 -8.39
N PRO A 75 -3.77 19.62 -7.37
CA PRO A 75 -3.84 20.65 -6.34
C PRO A 75 -2.52 20.87 -5.59
N LEU A 76 -1.78 19.78 -5.30
CA LEU A 76 -0.49 19.85 -4.61
C LEU A 76 0.58 20.56 -5.45
N LEU A 77 0.58 20.29 -6.77
CA LEU A 77 1.49 20.93 -7.72
C LEU A 77 1.13 22.40 -7.95
N ASP A 78 -0.16 22.74 -7.99
CA ASP A 78 -0.68 24.12 -8.12
C ASP A 78 -0.27 24.97 -6.91
N GLU A 79 -0.19 24.38 -5.73
CA GLU A 79 0.35 25.01 -4.51
C GLU A 79 1.88 25.19 -4.55
N GLY A 80 2.54 24.71 -5.60
CA GLY A 80 3.98 24.86 -5.79
C GLY A 80 4.83 23.80 -5.09
N ASN A 81 4.24 22.67 -4.68
CA ASN A 81 4.98 21.56 -4.07
C ASN A 81 5.56 20.62 -5.13
N ASP A 82 6.70 20.02 -4.82
CA ASP A 82 7.16 18.79 -5.46
C ASP A 82 6.49 17.59 -4.77
N ILE A 83 6.47 16.41 -5.38
CA ILE A 83 5.78 15.22 -4.84
C ILE A 83 6.76 14.06 -4.69
N LEU A 84 6.83 13.49 -3.49
CA LEU A 84 7.43 12.18 -3.23
C LEU A 84 6.32 11.17 -2.97
N HIS A 85 6.03 10.32 -3.95
CA HIS A 85 5.04 9.25 -3.82
C HIS A 85 5.69 7.93 -3.43
N LEU A 86 5.25 7.37 -2.32
CA LEU A 86 5.69 6.09 -1.79
C LEU A 86 4.62 5.07 -2.10
N ALA A 87 4.84 4.30 -3.15
CA ALA A 87 3.83 3.45 -3.74
C ALA A 87 3.74 2.07 -3.09
N PHE A 88 2.54 1.55 -2.98
CA PHE A 88 2.25 0.14 -2.73
C PHE A 88 3.03 -0.76 -3.70
N SER A 89 3.46 -1.93 -3.24
CA SER A 89 4.28 -2.85 -4.02
C SER A 89 3.75 -3.08 -5.44
N SER A 90 4.62 -2.87 -6.43
CA SER A 90 4.33 -3.19 -7.84
C SER A 90 4.13 -4.69 -8.08
N GLY A 91 4.65 -5.54 -7.21
CA GLY A 91 4.39 -6.98 -7.21
C GLY A 91 2.95 -7.38 -6.83
N LEU A 92 2.17 -6.44 -6.26
CA LEU A 92 0.81 -6.69 -5.77
C LEU A 92 -0.27 -5.89 -6.51
N SER A 93 0.08 -4.71 -7.05
CA SER A 93 -0.87 -3.81 -7.71
C SER A 93 -0.23 -3.04 -8.86
N GLY A 94 -1.04 -2.70 -9.85
CA GLY A 94 -0.63 -1.77 -10.91
C GLY A 94 -0.60 -0.29 -10.49
N SER A 95 -0.96 0.06 -9.24
CA SER A 95 -1.01 1.44 -8.75
C SER A 95 0.32 2.18 -8.91
N CYS A 96 1.43 1.53 -8.55
CA CYS A 96 2.77 2.10 -8.73
C CYS A 96 3.06 2.46 -10.20
N ASN A 97 2.65 1.63 -11.15
CA ASN A 97 2.81 1.92 -12.58
C ASN A 97 1.88 3.06 -13.01
N SER A 98 0.62 3.10 -12.55
CA SER A 98 -0.29 4.22 -12.79
C SER A 98 0.29 5.54 -12.27
N ALA A 99 0.88 5.53 -11.08
CA ALA A 99 1.54 6.69 -10.49
C ALA A 99 2.73 7.17 -11.33
N ARG A 100 3.54 6.25 -11.88
CA ARG A 100 4.65 6.61 -12.79
C ARG A 100 4.16 7.22 -14.11
N ILE A 101 3.07 6.71 -14.67
CA ILE A 101 2.46 7.28 -15.88
C ILE A 101 1.92 8.67 -15.56
N ALA A 102 1.14 8.84 -14.50
CA ALA A 102 0.62 10.14 -14.05
C ALA A 102 1.75 11.16 -13.83
N ALA A 103 2.85 10.76 -13.18
CA ALA A 103 4.02 11.61 -12.98
C ALA A 103 4.63 12.08 -14.31
N ASN A 104 4.68 11.21 -15.32
CA ASN A 104 5.21 11.56 -16.64
C ASN A 104 4.27 12.51 -17.42
N GLU A 105 2.96 12.28 -17.36
CA GLU A 105 1.98 13.15 -18.02
C GLU A 105 1.93 14.55 -17.38
N LEU A 106 2.00 14.63 -16.05
CA LEU A 106 2.01 15.90 -15.33
C LEU A 106 3.27 16.76 -15.59
N LYS A 107 4.39 16.17 -16.01
CA LYS A 107 5.60 16.93 -16.35
C LYS A 107 5.38 17.95 -17.46
N GLU A 108 4.50 17.67 -18.41
CA GLU A 108 4.20 18.61 -19.50
C GLU A 108 3.50 19.89 -18.98
N SER A 109 2.59 19.71 -18.01
CA SER A 109 1.84 20.83 -17.40
C SER A 109 2.60 21.51 -16.27
N TYR A 110 3.51 20.79 -15.61
CA TYR A 110 4.27 21.26 -14.44
C TYR A 110 5.80 21.08 -14.63
N PRO A 111 6.42 21.72 -15.65
CA PRO A 111 7.84 21.50 -15.98
C PRO A 111 8.81 21.90 -14.87
N ASP A 112 8.39 22.83 -13.98
CA ASP A 112 9.20 23.31 -12.84
C ASP A 112 8.99 22.47 -11.57
N ARG A 113 8.09 21.47 -11.60
CA ARG A 113 7.81 20.59 -10.45
C ARG A 113 8.49 19.23 -10.64
N LYS A 114 8.86 18.63 -9.52
CA LYS A 114 9.44 17.29 -9.50
C LYS A 114 8.45 16.31 -8.87
N ILE A 115 8.22 15.21 -9.54
CA ILE A 115 7.43 14.09 -9.01
C ILE A 115 8.33 12.86 -9.02
N THR A 116 8.57 12.30 -7.85
CA THR A 116 9.37 11.09 -7.67
C THR A 116 8.48 9.98 -7.12
N VAL A 117 8.44 8.84 -7.81
CA VAL A 117 7.67 7.66 -7.41
C VAL A 117 8.65 6.57 -6.99
N VAL A 118 8.60 6.18 -5.73
CA VAL A 118 9.39 5.09 -5.15
C VAL A 118 8.50 3.87 -4.96
N ASP A 119 8.85 2.76 -5.58
CA ASP A 119 8.21 1.48 -5.35
C ASP A 119 8.71 0.90 -4.03
N SER A 120 7.86 0.87 -3.02
CA SER A 120 8.27 0.40 -1.70
C SER A 120 8.57 -1.09 -1.64
N LEU A 121 8.02 -1.89 -2.56
CA LEU A 121 7.94 -3.36 -2.48
C LEU A 121 7.29 -3.84 -1.17
N CYS A 122 6.49 -2.98 -0.57
CA CYS A 122 5.86 -3.16 0.74
C CYS A 122 4.34 -3.20 0.62
N ALA A 123 3.69 -3.66 1.68
CA ALA A 123 2.24 -3.71 1.82
C ALA A 123 1.82 -3.46 3.27
N SER A 124 0.59 -2.95 3.49
CA SER A 124 0.02 -2.74 4.81
C SER A 124 0.97 -1.95 5.74
N LEU A 125 1.08 -2.30 7.00
CA LEU A 125 1.96 -1.60 7.95
C LEU A 125 3.45 -1.64 7.58
N GLY A 126 3.89 -2.51 6.68
CA GLY A 126 5.25 -2.43 6.12
C GLY A 126 5.43 -1.24 5.19
N GLU A 127 4.45 -0.95 4.34
CA GLU A 127 4.37 0.28 3.57
C GLU A 127 4.20 1.49 4.52
N GLY A 128 3.35 1.35 5.55
CA GLY A 128 3.19 2.38 6.59
C GLY A 128 4.51 2.72 7.29
N LEU A 129 5.33 1.73 7.63
CA LEU A 129 6.65 1.94 8.21
C LEU A 129 7.58 2.66 7.22
N PHE A 130 7.52 2.30 5.94
CA PHE A 130 8.29 2.95 4.88
C PHE A 130 7.93 4.44 4.78
N VAL A 131 6.64 4.77 4.86
CA VAL A 131 6.12 6.15 4.90
C VAL A 131 6.59 6.88 6.17
N ASP A 132 6.56 6.21 7.33
CA ASP A 132 6.99 6.81 8.60
C ASP A 132 8.47 7.22 8.57
N TYR A 133 9.34 6.37 8.02
CA TYR A 133 10.76 6.72 7.82
C TYR A 133 10.92 7.97 6.95
N ALA A 134 10.19 8.08 5.83
CA ALA A 134 10.23 9.26 4.98
C ALA A 134 9.79 10.53 5.72
N VAL A 135 8.73 10.42 6.53
CA VAL A 135 8.21 11.53 7.35
C VAL A 135 9.24 11.98 8.38
N GLU A 136 9.86 11.04 9.09
CA GLU A 136 10.87 11.38 10.10
C GLU A 136 12.14 11.97 9.47
N MET A 137 12.55 11.49 8.29
CA MET A 137 13.66 12.09 7.55
C MET A 137 13.32 13.51 7.08
N LYS A 138 12.09 13.75 6.59
CA LYS A 138 11.62 15.11 6.24
C LYS A 138 11.63 16.04 7.45
N LYS A 139 11.14 15.59 8.61
CA LYS A 139 11.21 16.36 9.87
C LYS A 139 12.65 16.65 10.31
N ALA A 140 13.58 15.76 10.03
CA ALA A 140 15.00 15.96 10.27
C ALA A 140 15.67 16.91 9.25
N GLY A 141 14.90 17.48 8.31
CA GLY A 141 15.39 18.46 7.35
C GLY A 141 16.05 17.87 6.11
N LYS A 142 15.85 16.59 5.83
CA LYS A 142 16.31 15.96 4.59
C LYS A 142 15.49 16.45 3.40
N ASP A 143 16.13 16.62 2.26
CA ASP A 143 15.43 16.94 1.02
C ASP A 143 14.82 15.69 0.36
N MET A 144 14.01 15.94 -0.68
CA MET A 144 13.25 14.88 -1.35
C MET A 144 14.16 13.84 -2.02
N GLU A 145 15.26 14.27 -2.60
CA GLU A 145 16.23 13.41 -3.27
C GLU A 145 16.99 12.52 -2.30
N GLU A 146 17.42 13.09 -1.16
CA GLU A 146 18.07 12.35 -0.08
C GLU A 146 17.13 11.26 0.47
N ILE A 147 15.85 11.60 0.68
CA ILE A 147 14.85 10.65 1.19
C ILE A 147 14.58 9.55 0.14
N ALA A 148 14.30 9.93 -1.10
CA ALA A 148 14.04 8.97 -2.17
C ALA A 148 15.22 8.03 -2.39
N GLY A 149 16.44 8.56 -2.43
CA GLY A 149 17.67 7.77 -2.58
C GLY A 149 17.89 6.79 -1.43
N TRP A 150 17.71 7.24 -0.20
CA TRP A 150 17.83 6.39 0.98
C TRP A 150 16.79 5.26 0.98
N LEU A 151 15.54 5.58 0.66
CA LEU A 151 14.47 4.60 0.59
C LEU A 151 14.71 3.56 -0.51
N GLU A 152 15.15 3.97 -1.70
CA GLU A 152 15.51 3.05 -2.79
C GLU A 152 16.64 2.10 -2.38
N GLU A 153 17.67 2.60 -1.69
CA GLU A 153 18.79 1.78 -1.22
C GLU A 153 18.38 0.79 -0.13
N HIS A 154 17.43 1.16 0.74
CA HIS A 154 17.10 0.41 1.94
C HIS A 154 15.76 -0.35 1.87
N LYS A 155 14.98 -0.24 0.79
CA LYS A 155 13.64 -0.84 0.71
C LYS A 155 13.59 -2.34 0.99
N LEU A 156 14.64 -3.09 0.66
CA LEU A 156 14.72 -4.51 0.98
C LEU A 156 15.04 -4.82 2.44
N ASN A 157 15.34 -3.81 3.26
CA ASN A 157 15.54 -3.95 4.70
C ASN A 157 14.22 -3.86 5.48
N PHE A 158 13.12 -3.48 4.82
CA PHE A 158 11.78 -3.48 5.41
C PHE A 158 11.19 -4.88 5.37
N CYS A 159 11.45 -5.64 6.42
CA CYS A 159 11.04 -7.05 6.51
C CYS A 159 9.59 -7.17 6.97
N HIS A 160 8.79 -7.91 6.20
CA HIS A 160 7.40 -8.19 6.51
C HIS A 160 7.24 -9.65 6.91
N VAL A 161 6.68 -9.91 8.08
CA VAL A 161 6.21 -11.23 8.47
C VAL A 161 4.78 -11.09 8.96
N PHE A 162 3.86 -11.82 8.38
CA PHE A 162 2.44 -11.66 8.67
C PHE A 162 1.67 -12.98 8.57
N THR A 163 0.43 -12.96 9.03
CA THR A 163 -0.48 -14.09 8.98
C THR A 163 -1.89 -13.63 8.63
N VAL A 164 -2.64 -14.45 7.93
CA VAL A 164 -4.04 -14.22 7.58
C VAL A 164 -4.92 -15.35 8.13
N ASP A 165 -6.21 -15.08 8.28
CA ASP A 165 -7.15 -16.11 8.71
C ASP A 165 -7.47 -17.10 7.60
N ASP A 166 -7.56 -16.62 6.35
CA ASP A 166 -7.90 -17.42 5.17
C ASP A 166 -7.09 -16.97 3.95
N LEU A 167 -6.26 -17.86 3.41
CA LEU A 167 -5.49 -17.63 2.18
C LEU A 167 -6.36 -17.56 0.92
N ASN A 168 -7.58 -18.05 0.98
CA ASN A 168 -8.45 -18.07 -0.20
C ASN A 168 -8.76 -16.66 -0.71
N HIS A 169 -8.79 -15.63 0.16
CA HIS A 169 -8.97 -14.24 -0.28
C HIS A 169 -7.78 -13.76 -1.13
N LEU A 170 -6.55 -14.02 -0.68
CA LEU A 170 -5.33 -13.66 -1.42
C LEU A 170 -5.22 -14.45 -2.73
N TYR A 171 -5.60 -15.74 -2.72
CA TYR A 171 -5.61 -16.56 -3.92
C TYR A 171 -6.64 -16.08 -4.95
N ARG A 172 -7.88 -15.81 -4.53
CA ARG A 172 -8.92 -15.26 -5.42
C ARG A 172 -8.52 -13.89 -5.98
N GLY A 173 -7.83 -13.09 -5.18
CA GLY A 173 -7.24 -11.83 -5.63
C GLY A 173 -6.02 -11.99 -6.56
N GLY A 174 -5.47 -13.20 -6.69
CA GLY A 174 -4.29 -13.47 -7.51
C GLY A 174 -2.95 -13.04 -6.86
N ARG A 175 -2.92 -12.69 -5.57
CA ARG A 175 -1.71 -12.24 -4.86
C ARG A 175 -0.95 -13.37 -4.18
N VAL A 176 -1.47 -14.59 -4.19
CA VAL A 176 -0.74 -15.82 -3.86
C VAL A 176 -1.06 -16.91 -4.86
N SER A 177 -0.14 -17.84 -5.09
CA SER A 177 -0.33 -18.95 -6.02
C SER A 177 -1.34 -19.98 -5.50
N LYS A 178 -1.91 -20.79 -6.41
CA LYS A 178 -2.79 -21.91 -6.05
C LYS A 178 -2.10 -22.92 -5.11
N ALA A 179 -0.81 -23.16 -5.32
CA ALA A 179 -0.03 -24.06 -4.46
C ALA A 179 0.06 -23.52 -3.02
N ALA A 180 0.21 -22.21 -2.85
CA ALA A 180 0.17 -21.58 -1.54
C ALA A 180 -1.23 -21.69 -0.89
N ALA A 181 -2.30 -21.50 -1.66
CA ALA A 181 -3.68 -21.56 -1.15
C ALA A 181 -4.09 -22.95 -0.69
N VAL A 182 -3.66 -24.01 -1.36
CA VAL A 182 -3.95 -25.41 -0.97
C VAL A 182 -3.44 -25.74 0.44
N LEU A 183 -2.38 -25.08 0.88
CA LEU A 183 -1.87 -25.23 2.24
C LEU A 183 -2.83 -24.68 3.32
N GLY A 184 -3.73 -23.78 2.96
CA GLY A 184 -4.70 -23.15 3.87
C GLY A 184 -6.05 -23.86 4.00
N THR A 185 -6.34 -24.90 3.21
CA THR A 185 -7.65 -25.58 3.20
C THR A 185 -7.89 -26.51 4.39
N MET A 186 -6.86 -26.80 5.18
CA MET A 186 -7.00 -27.61 6.38
C MET A 186 -7.61 -26.81 7.54
N ILE A 187 -8.58 -27.41 8.23
CA ILE A 187 -9.27 -26.80 9.37
C ILE A 187 -8.28 -26.24 10.39
N ASN A 188 -8.43 -24.95 10.68
CA ASN A 188 -7.63 -24.22 11.68
C ASN A 188 -6.11 -24.14 11.39
N ILE A 189 -5.68 -24.34 10.14
CA ILE A 189 -4.30 -24.05 9.73
C ILE A 189 -4.21 -22.58 9.33
N LYS A 190 -3.22 -21.87 9.87
CA LYS A 190 -2.91 -20.48 9.58
C LYS A 190 -1.56 -20.38 8.88
N PRO A 191 -1.45 -19.64 7.77
CA PRO A 191 -0.19 -19.42 7.10
C PRO A 191 0.65 -18.42 7.88
N VAL A 192 1.96 -18.53 7.75
CA VAL A 192 2.93 -17.47 8.03
C VAL A 192 3.54 -17.09 6.70
N LEU A 193 3.47 -15.81 6.36
CA LEU A 193 3.90 -15.28 5.08
C LEU A 193 4.94 -14.18 5.29
N HIS A 194 5.67 -13.88 4.22
CA HIS A 194 6.50 -12.69 4.10
C HIS A 194 6.32 -12.03 2.73
N VAL A 195 6.93 -10.89 2.56
CA VAL A 195 7.08 -10.26 1.24
C VAL A 195 8.50 -10.54 0.75
N ASP A 196 8.65 -11.01 -0.48
CA ASP A 196 9.96 -11.28 -1.08
C ASP A 196 10.62 -10.00 -1.64
N ASN A 197 11.81 -10.14 -2.20
CA ASN A 197 12.56 -9.01 -2.76
C ASN A 197 11.94 -8.40 -4.03
N GLU A 198 10.93 -9.04 -4.59
CA GLU A 198 10.16 -8.55 -5.75
C GLU A 198 8.81 -7.97 -5.33
N GLY A 199 8.53 -7.92 -4.02
CA GLY A 199 7.30 -7.38 -3.45
C GLY A 199 6.10 -8.33 -3.51
N HIS A 200 6.31 -9.64 -3.70
CA HIS A 200 5.25 -10.66 -3.73
C HIS A 200 5.03 -11.32 -2.37
N LEU A 201 3.82 -11.82 -2.16
CA LEU A 201 3.47 -12.53 -0.92
C LEU A 201 3.87 -14.01 -1.03
N ILE A 202 4.80 -14.43 -0.18
CA ILE A 202 5.37 -15.78 -0.21
C ILE A 202 5.13 -16.49 1.13
N PRO A 203 4.65 -17.76 1.12
CA PRO A 203 4.51 -18.55 2.35
C PRO A 203 5.87 -18.95 2.93
N LEU A 204 6.10 -18.62 4.22
CA LEU A 204 7.23 -19.14 5.01
C LEU A 204 6.90 -20.48 5.67
N GLY A 205 5.63 -20.70 5.98
CA GLY A 205 5.21 -21.91 6.66
C GLY A 205 3.75 -21.86 7.09
N LYS A 206 3.38 -22.82 7.95
CA LYS A 206 2.03 -22.93 8.48
C LYS A 206 2.06 -23.38 9.94
N VAL A 207 1.07 -22.94 10.72
CA VAL A 207 0.87 -23.34 12.11
C VAL A 207 -0.60 -23.64 12.38
N ARG A 208 -0.88 -24.45 13.39
CA ARG A 208 -2.26 -24.77 13.76
C ARG A 208 -2.78 -23.80 14.82
N GLY A 209 -3.81 -23.06 14.47
CA GLY A 209 -4.52 -22.14 15.36
C GLY A 209 -4.01 -20.70 15.35
N ARG A 210 -4.94 -19.74 15.49
CA ARG A 210 -4.65 -18.30 15.44
C ARG A 210 -3.64 -17.84 16.47
N LYS A 211 -3.78 -18.28 17.74
CA LYS A 211 -2.84 -17.90 18.80
C LYS A 211 -1.40 -18.28 18.44
N LYS A 212 -1.20 -19.49 17.91
CA LYS A 212 0.14 -19.94 17.51
C LYS A 212 0.67 -19.18 16.29
N SER A 213 -0.19 -18.77 15.37
CA SER A 213 0.27 -17.96 14.22
C SER A 213 0.75 -16.58 14.67
N LEU A 214 0.11 -15.96 15.65
CA LEU A 214 0.55 -14.68 16.20
C LEU A 214 1.85 -14.79 17.02
N ILE A 215 2.06 -15.90 17.71
CA ILE A 215 3.32 -16.14 18.46
C ILE A 215 4.50 -16.42 17.52
N LYS A 216 4.20 -16.92 16.30
CA LYS A 216 5.23 -17.27 15.31
C LYS A 216 5.74 -16.06 14.53
N LEU A 217 5.00 -14.95 14.51
CA LEU A 217 5.43 -13.65 13.94
C LEU A 217 6.50 -13.00 14.82
#